data_4133a043607c2d21b827cce9ede3dccc
#
_entry.id   4133a043607c2d21b827cce9ede3dccc
#
_cell.length_a   1.000
_cell.length_b   1.000
_cell.length_c   1.000
_cell.angle_alpha   90.00
_cell.angle_beta   90.00
_cell.angle_gamma   90.00
#
_symmetry.space_group_name_H-M   'P 1'
#
loop_
_entity.id
_entity.type
_entity.pdbx_description
1 polymer ?
#
loop_
_entity_poly.entity_id
_entity_poly.type
_entity_poly.pdbx_seq_one_letter_code
_entity_poly.pdbx_strand_id
1 'polypeptide(L)'
;EVMVSYEQTEKVLFSADAFGKFGAVGTDEPWPEEARRYFINIVGKYGAPVQTLLKKAAALDIATICPLHGPVLQGDLTPYLHLYNTWSSYQPETRGVFIAYASIYGNTKAAAGTGSSKSISVQPNGVRRPQL
;
A
#
# COMPACT_ATOMS: atom_id res chain seq x y z
N GLU A 1 -14.74 3.26 14.13
CA GLU A 1 -14.75 4.48 13.30
C GLU A 1 -13.42 5.20 13.44
N VAL A 2 -12.87 5.66 12.32
CA VAL A 2 -11.60 6.36 12.29
C VAL A 2 -11.86 7.83 11.99
N MET A 3 -11.30 8.72 12.80
CA MET A 3 -11.38 10.16 12.62
C MET A 3 -10.04 10.70 12.14
N VAL A 4 -10.07 11.56 11.13
CA VAL A 4 -8.91 12.32 10.67
C VAL A 4 -9.05 13.78 11.09
N SER A 5 -7.93 14.43 11.38
CA SER A 5 -7.89 15.83 11.77
C SER A 5 -6.94 16.60 10.87
N TYR A 6 -7.30 17.82 10.51
CA TYR A 6 -6.44 18.71 9.73
C TYR A 6 -6.16 19.98 10.52
N GLU A 7 -4.89 20.24 10.75
CA GLU A 7 -4.40 21.47 11.36
C GLU A 7 -4.07 22.46 10.24
N GLN A 8 -4.71 23.65 10.29
CA GLN A 8 -4.69 24.59 9.18
C GLN A 8 -3.46 25.50 9.13
N THR A 9 -2.83 25.76 10.27
CA THR A 9 -1.69 26.68 10.37
C THR A 9 -0.44 26.08 9.77
N GLU A 10 -0.10 24.87 10.20
CA GLU A 10 1.07 24.10 9.74
C GLU A 10 0.72 23.15 8.57
N LYS A 11 -0.56 23.12 8.17
CA LYS A 11 -1.07 22.30 7.05
C LYS A 11 -0.82 20.80 7.24
N VAL A 12 -1.05 20.32 8.46
CA VAL A 12 -0.78 18.93 8.87
C VAL A 12 -2.05 18.10 8.86
N LEU A 13 -2.06 17.01 8.10
CA LEU A 13 -3.11 16.01 8.12
C LEU A 13 -2.74 14.86 9.05
N PHE A 14 -3.43 14.70 10.16
CA PHE A 14 -3.38 13.50 11.01
C PHE A 14 -4.35 12.47 10.44
N SER A 15 -3.81 11.51 9.71
CA SER A 15 -4.57 10.64 8.82
C SER A 15 -5.03 9.33 9.44
N ALA A 16 -4.81 9.14 10.75
CA ALA A 16 -5.09 7.88 11.45
C ALA A 16 -4.41 6.70 10.75
N ASP A 17 -5.16 5.65 10.39
CA ASP A 17 -4.61 4.48 9.69
C ASP A 17 -4.30 4.75 8.19
N ALA A 18 -4.86 5.79 7.61
CA ALA A 18 -4.56 6.11 6.22
C ALA A 18 -3.10 6.56 6.05
N PHE A 19 -2.48 6.15 4.95
CA PHE A 19 -1.08 6.40 4.61
C PHE A 19 -0.05 5.70 5.52
N GLY A 20 -0.51 4.79 6.39
CA GLY A 20 0.37 3.95 7.21
C GLY A 20 1.13 2.89 6.41
N LYS A 21 2.19 2.37 7.01
CA LYS A 21 2.94 1.22 6.49
C LYS A 21 3.29 0.25 7.61
N PHE A 22 3.57 -1.00 7.26
CA PHE A 22 4.21 -1.94 8.17
C PHE A 22 5.71 -1.67 8.32
N GLY A 23 6.32 -2.27 9.33
CA GLY A 23 7.74 -2.16 9.63
C GLY A 23 8.07 -1.08 10.65
N ALA A 24 9.31 -1.08 11.11
CA ALA A 24 9.81 -0.12 12.09
C ALA A 24 10.05 1.26 11.44
N VAL A 25 9.90 2.31 12.23
CA VAL A 25 10.28 3.67 11.83
C VAL A 25 11.81 3.74 11.73
N GLY A 26 12.33 4.37 10.66
CA GLY A 26 13.76 4.54 10.45
C GLY A 26 14.45 3.37 9.73
N THR A 27 13.70 2.44 9.16
CA THR A 27 14.23 1.43 8.24
C THR A 27 14.25 1.98 6.81
N ASP A 28 15.24 1.55 6.00
CA ASP A 28 15.37 1.93 4.58
C ASP A 28 14.36 1.20 3.66
N GLU A 29 13.33 0.59 4.23
CA GLU A 29 12.31 -0.10 3.45
C GLU A 29 11.47 0.91 2.65
N PRO A 30 11.34 0.72 1.32
CA PRO A 30 10.54 1.61 0.48
C PRO A 30 9.08 1.68 0.96
N TRP A 31 8.59 2.90 1.16
CA TRP A 31 7.22 3.12 1.64
C TRP A 31 6.15 2.39 0.81
N PRO A 32 6.20 2.39 -0.56
CA PRO A 32 5.11 1.83 -1.37
C PRO A 32 4.84 0.34 -1.14
N GLU A 33 5.89 -0.45 -0.91
CA GLU A 33 5.75 -1.91 -0.75
C GLU A 33 5.05 -2.27 0.55
N GLU A 34 5.52 -1.71 1.66
CA GLU A 34 4.96 -1.98 2.98
C GLU A 34 3.64 -1.25 3.22
N ALA A 35 3.44 -0.08 2.61
CA ALA A 35 2.17 0.63 2.64
C ALA A 35 1.08 -0.09 1.82
N ARG A 36 1.42 -0.68 0.67
CA ARG A 36 0.49 -1.51 -0.11
C ARG A 36 0.05 -2.72 0.70
N ARG A 37 0.99 -3.39 1.35
CA ARG A 37 0.70 -4.53 2.23
C ARG A 37 -0.17 -4.11 3.41
N TYR A 38 0.12 -2.98 4.02
CA TYR A 38 -0.68 -2.39 5.09
C TYR A 38 -2.09 -2.05 4.60
N PHE A 39 -2.20 -1.37 3.46
CA PHE A 39 -3.48 -1.01 2.87
C PHE A 39 -4.37 -2.24 2.64
N ILE A 40 -3.85 -3.26 1.96
CA ILE A 40 -4.61 -4.48 1.63
C ILE A 40 -5.13 -5.18 2.89
N ASN A 41 -4.33 -5.25 3.95
CA ASN A 41 -4.69 -5.97 5.17
C ASN A 41 -5.58 -5.19 6.12
N ILE A 42 -5.43 -3.87 6.21
CA ILE A 42 -6.09 -3.04 7.22
C ILE A 42 -7.16 -2.14 6.60
N VAL A 43 -6.82 -1.41 5.56
CA VAL A 43 -7.63 -0.32 5.00
C VAL A 43 -8.49 -0.77 3.82
N GLY A 44 -8.09 -1.81 3.09
CA GLY A 44 -8.61 -2.16 1.77
C GLY A 44 -10.11 -2.39 1.69
N LYS A 45 -10.74 -2.92 2.76
CA LYS A 45 -12.20 -3.07 2.82
C LYS A 45 -12.97 -1.73 2.92
N TYR A 46 -12.26 -0.63 3.17
CA TYR A 46 -12.83 0.70 3.33
C TYR A 46 -12.55 1.62 2.13
N GLY A 47 -12.44 1.09 0.91
CA GLY A 47 -12.15 1.88 -0.28
C GLY A 47 -13.05 3.10 -0.47
N ALA A 48 -14.35 2.97 -0.33
CA ALA A 48 -15.29 4.10 -0.47
C ALA A 48 -15.09 5.21 0.59
N PRO A 49 -14.93 4.91 1.90
CA PRO A 49 -14.50 5.89 2.90
C PRO A 49 -13.17 6.58 2.56
N VAL A 50 -12.17 5.84 2.08
CA VAL A 50 -10.88 6.41 1.66
C VAL A 50 -11.06 7.36 0.47
N GLN A 51 -11.84 6.99 -0.53
CA GLN A 51 -12.17 7.86 -1.67
C GLN A 51 -12.85 9.17 -1.21
N THR A 52 -13.73 9.07 -0.21
CA THR A 52 -14.36 10.26 0.40
C THR A 52 -13.34 11.14 1.11
N LEU A 53 -12.41 10.54 1.85
CA LEU A 53 -11.29 11.24 2.49
C LEU A 53 -10.43 11.97 1.45
N LEU A 54 -10.03 11.28 0.38
CA LEU A 54 -9.19 11.85 -0.68
C LEU A 54 -9.87 13.04 -1.37
N LYS A 55 -11.18 12.95 -1.63
CA LYS A 55 -11.95 14.08 -2.19
C LYS A 55 -11.96 15.31 -1.27
N LYS A 56 -12.10 15.10 0.05
CA LYS A 56 -12.01 16.18 1.03
C LYS A 56 -10.59 16.75 1.12
N ALA A 57 -9.59 15.86 1.15
CA ALA A 57 -8.18 16.25 1.21
C ALA A 57 -7.72 17.06 -0.01
N ALA A 58 -8.28 16.79 -1.20
CA ALA A 58 -7.98 17.53 -2.41
C ALA A 58 -8.37 19.02 -2.37
N ALA A 59 -9.27 19.40 -1.45
CA ALA A 59 -9.64 20.80 -1.22
C ALA A 59 -8.77 21.49 -0.16
N LEU A 60 -7.82 20.77 0.46
CA LEU A 60 -6.95 21.26 1.51
C LEU A 60 -5.52 21.44 0.98
N ASP A 61 -4.83 22.43 1.51
CA ASP A 61 -3.41 22.65 1.23
C ASP A 61 -2.57 21.87 2.27
N ILE A 62 -2.30 20.58 1.99
CA ILE A 62 -1.63 19.68 2.90
C ILE A 62 -0.13 19.70 2.60
N ALA A 63 0.68 20.07 3.59
CA ALA A 63 2.14 20.03 3.53
C ALA A 63 2.74 18.76 4.17
N THR A 64 2.05 18.20 5.15
CA THR A 64 2.53 17.04 5.92
C THR A 64 1.40 16.08 6.21
N ILE A 65 1.66 14.77 6.08
CA ILE A 65 0.74 13.72 6.51
C ILE A 65 1.38 12.93 7.66
N CYS A 66 0.66 12.85 8.77
CA CYS A 66 1.07 12.12 9.97
C CYS A 66 0.15 10.91 10.20
N PRO A 67 0.52 9.72 9.69
CA PRO A 67 -0.20 8.49 9.98
C PRO A 67 0.10 7.98 11.38
N LEU A 68 -0.78 7.15 11.95
CA LEU A 68 -0.53 6.47 13.23
C LEU A 68 0.55 5.39 13.13
N HIS A 69 0.74 4.82 11.95
CA HIS A 69 1.70 3.75 11.70
C HIS A 69 2.63 4.12 10.53
N GLY A 70 3.93 4.18 10.78
CA GLY A 70 4.93 4.48 9.77
C GLY A 70 5.52 5.89 9.90
N PRO A 71 6.22 6.37 8.87
CA PRO A 71 6.90 7.65 8.89
C PRO A 71 5.94 8.82 8.65
N VAL A 72 6.34 9.99 9.10
CA VAL A 72 5.75 11.26 8.67
C VAL A 72 6.08 11.47 7.19
N LEU A 73 5.09 11.82 6.38
CA LEU A 73 5.23 12.05 4.95
C LEU A 73 5.26 13.56 4.68
N GLN A 74 6.31 14.02 4.00
CA GLN A 74 6.56 15.43 3.71
C GLN A 74 7.11 15.60 2.28
N GLY A 75 7.15 16.82 1.80
CA GLY A 75 7.63 17.16 0.48
C GLY A 75 6.58 16.88 -0.60
N ASP A 76 6.94 16.16 -1.66
CA ASP A 76 5.98 15.80 -2.71
C ASP A 76 5.06 14.68 -2.22
N LEU A 77 3.85 15.03 -1.87
CA LEU A 77 2.82 14.09 -1.42
C LEU A 77 2.07 13.40 -2.57
N THR A 78 2.29 13.83 -3.81
CA THR A 78 1.58 13.33 -5.00
C THR A 78 1.68 11.80 -5.17
N PRO A 79 2.85 11.17 -5.02
CA PRO A 79 2.96 9.71 -5.16
C PRO A 79 2.12 8.94 -4.14
N TYR A 80 2.07 9.41 -2.90
CA TYR A 80 1.30 8.78 -1.82
C TYR A 80 -0.21 8.88 -2.08
N LEU A 81 -0.69 10.06 -2.45
CA LEU A 81 -2.09 10.30 -2.80
C LEU A 81 -2.51 9.50 -4.02
N HIS A 82 -1.66 9.42 -5.04
CA HIS A 82 -1.91 8.63 -6.26
C HIS A 82 -2.08 7.15 -5.95
N LEU A 83 -1.17 6.54 -5.18
CA LEU A 83 -1.25 5.14 -4.81
C LEU A 83 -2.51 4.85 -3.97
N TYR A 84 -2.80 5.70 -2.99
CA TYR A 84 -4.02 5.55 -2.19
C TYR A 84 -5.30 5.67 -3.03
N ASN A 85 -5.32 6.58 -4.01
CA ASN A 85 -6.44 6.68 -4.95
C ASN A 85 -6.58 5.40 -5.79
N THR A 86 -5.48 4.88 -6.32
CA THR A 86 -5.46 3.65 -7.11
C THR A 86 -5.96 2.46 -6.29
N TRP A 87 -5.43 2.26 -5.09
CA TRP A 87 -5.80 1.12 -4.24
C TRP A 87 -7.24 1.21 -3.75
N SER A 88 -7.68 2.38 -3.32
CA SER A 88 -9.04 2.57 -2.77
C SER A 88 -10.13 2.59 -3.83
N SER A 89 -9.80 2.81 -5.10
CA SER A 89 -10.69 2.63 -6.24
C SER A 89 -10.63 1.22 -6.83
N TYR A 90 -9.87 0.32 -6.20
CA TYR A 90 -9.67 -1.08 -6.64
C TYR A 90 -9.13 -1.19 -8.07
N GLN A 91 -8.31 -0.23 -8.47
CA GLN A 91 -7.63 -0.26 -9.75
C GLN A 91 -6.26 -0.94 -9.62
N PRO A 92 -5.82 -1.70 -10.64
CA PRO A 92 -4.50 -2.27 -10.63
C PRO A 92 -3.43 -1.19 -10.86
N GLU A 93 -2.30 -1.28 -10.16
CA GLU A 93 -1.14 -0.40 -10.40
C GLU A 93 -0.48 -0.68 -11.75
N THR A 94 -0.52 -1.94 -12.16
CA THR A 94 0.07 -2.40 -13.43
C THR A 94 -0.85 -3.40 -14.11
N ARG A 95 -0.79 -3.46 -15.43
CA ARG A 95 -1.46 -4.54 -16.16
C ARG A 95 -0.69 -5.85 -15.96
N GLY A 96 -1.39 -6.89 -15.57
CA GLY A 96 -0.77 -8.19 -15.34
C GLY A 96 -1.80 -9.27 -15.03
N VAL A 97 -1.32 -10.50 -14.93
CA VAL A 97 -2.07 -11.66 -14.49
C VAL A 97 -1.43 -12.16 -13.21
N PHE A 98 -2.24 -12.27 -12.15
CA PHE A 98 -1.81 -12.89 -10.90
C PHE A 98 -2.10 -14.38 -10.96
N ILE A 99 -1.06 -15.21 -10.81
CA ILE A 99 -1.19 -16.66 -10.78
C ILE A 99 -0.82 -17.14 -9.38
N ALA A 100 -1.82 -17.54 -8.60
CA ALA A 100 -1.61 -18.20 -7.32
C ALA A 100 -1.52 -19.72 -7.53
N TYR A 101 -0.47 -20.35 -7.01
CA TYR A 101 -0.30 -21.79 -7.09
C TYR A 101 0.33 -22.37 -5.82
N ALA A 102 0.06 -23.65 -5.59
CA ALA A 102 0.79 -24.46 -4.62
C ALA A 102 1.41 -25.67 -5.36
N SER A 103 2.63 -26.05 -5.01
CA SER A 103 3.36 -27.11 -5.68
C SER A 103 4.18 -27.92 -4.69
N ILE A 104 3.90 -29.22 -4.56
CA ILE A 104 4.65 -30.15 -3.71
C ILE A 104 5.85 -30.71 -4.49
N TYR A 105 5.64 -31.16 -5.71
CA TYR A 105 6.66 -31.82 -6.54
C TYR A 105 7.28 -30.93 -7.61
N GLY A 106 6.98 -29.63 -7.63
CA GLY A 106 7.57 -28.66 -8.55
C GLY A 106 6.88 -28.55 -9.92
N ASN A 107 6.02 -29.47 -10.33
CA ASN A 107 5.40 -29.46 -11.67
C ASN A 107 4.47 -28.26 -11.87
N THR A 108 3.59 -27.96 -10.91
CA THR A 108 2.71 -26.78 -10.97
C THR A 108 3.52 -25.48 -10.95
N LYS A 109 4.63 -25.43 -10.21
CA LYS A 109 5.57 -24.30 -10.22
C LYS A 109 6.17 -24.09 -11.59
N ALA A 110 6.64 -25.15 -12.25
CA ALA A 110 7.20 -25.09 -13.57
C ALA A 110 6.16 -24.58 -14.60
N ALA A 111 4.94 -25.11 -14.56
CA ALA A 111 3.86 -24.68 -15.45
C ALA A 111 3.46 -23.21 -15.22
N ALA A 112 3.38 -22.75 -13.98
CA ALA A 112 3.10 -21.35 -13.65
C ALA A 112 4.23 -20.41 -14.09
N GLY A 113 5.49 -20.87 -14.05
CA GLY A 113 6.67 -20.08 -14.45
C GLY A 113 6.81 -19.88 -15.97
N THR A 114 6.25 -20.76 -16.80
CA THR A 114 6.35 -20.65 -18.26
C THR A 114 5.53 -19.48 -18.85
N GLY A 115 4.57 -18.94 -18.12
CA GLY A 115 3.73 -17.81 -18.57
C GLY A 115 4.04 -16.47 -17.90
N SER A 116 5.04 -16.38 -17.02
CA SER A 116 5.28 -15.19 -16.20
C SER A 116 6.74 -14.73 -16.23
N SER A 117 6.95 -13.45 -16.47
CA SER A 117 8.27 -12.81 -16.30
C SER A 117 8.63 -12.52 -14.83
N LYS A 118 7.67 -12.60 -13.90
CA LYS A 118 7.88 -12.50 -12.44
C LYS A 118 6.88 -13.39 -11.72
N SER A 119 7.35 -14.46 -11.10
CA SER A 119 6.54 -15.31 -10.22
C SER A 119 6.90 -15.06 -8.75
N ILE A 120 5.89 -14.78 -7.93
CA ILE A 120 6.03 -14.78 -6.46
C ILE A 120 5.62 -16.17 -5.98
N SER A 121 6.55 -16.93 -5.40
CA SER A 121 6.22 -18.23 -4.81
C SER A 121 6.07 -18.10 -3.29
N VAL A 122 4.91 -18.50 -2.77
CA VAL A 122 4.70 -18.68 -1.33
C VAL A 122 5.00 -20.14 -0.99
N GLN A 123 6.03 -20.37 -0.14
CA GLN A 123 6.32 -21.72 0.37
C GLN A 123 5.56 -21.94 1.69
N PRO A 124 5.15 -23.18 2.02
CA PRO A 124 4.39 -23.48 3.25
C PRO A 124 5.09 -23.07 4.55
N ASN A 125 6.39 -22.82 4.53
CA ASN A 125 7.22 -22.55 5.71
C ASN A 125 7.95 -21.19 5.66
N GLY A 126 7.48 -20.21 4.93
CA GLY A 126 8.04 -18.87 4.97
C GLY A 126 7.92 -18.08 3.67
N VAL A 127 7.62 -16.82 3.81
CA VAL A 127 7.67 -15.84 2.72
C VAL A 127 9.13 -15.61 2.36
N ARG A 128 9.59 -16.08 1.21
CA ARG A 128 10.87 -15.64 0.66
C ARG A 128 10.66 -14.41 -0.22
N ARG A 129 11.46 -13.40 0.04
CA ARG A 129 11.56 -12.18 -0.79
C ARG A 129 11.99 -12.55 -2.21
N PRO A 130 11.57 -11.80 -3.25
CA PRO A 130 12.09 -11.99 -4.60
C PRO A 130 13.60 -11.74 -4.59
N GLN A 131 14.36 -12.66 -5.18
CA GLN A 131 15.74 -12.37 -5.56
C GLN A 131 15.69 -11.57 -6.86
N LEU A 132 16.38 -10.44 -6.86
CA LEU A 132 16.62 -9.59 -8.02
C LEU A 132 17.41 -10.32 -9.10
#